data_908fbe7b21ee79bd8c918917ed51cf1c
#
_entry.id   908fbe7b21ee79bd8c918917ed51cf1c
#
_cell.length_a   1.000
_cell.length_b   1.000
_cell.length_c   1.000
_cell.angle_alpha   90.00
_cell.angle_beta   90.00
_cell.angle_gamma   90.00
#
_symmetry.space_group_name_H-M   'P 1'
#
loop_
_entity.id
_entity.type
_entity.pdbx_description
1 polymer ?
#
loop_
_entity_poly.entity_id
_entity_poly.type
_entity_poly.pdbx_seq_one_letter_code
_entity_poly.pdbx_strand_id
1 'polypeptide(L)'
;HFLTAENGEVAILEAASHNPEIPLLVWREDGPFLQELLPGFSLPPKAPVDTAGRSIPAFFLPAGIPCGLCLLLTAVSRYTLPALTVPLLVVAAVFAALLAGAAVGYRREGIWLQNGRLTLRWQHGFHLHDICVLCPVPALTAMQSPWAAAVHRTNLTLTFPGGVKCRVRSVKCSELPFLLF
;
A
#
# COMPACT_ATOMS: atom_id res chain seq x y z
N HIS A 1 4.40 19.05 8.12
CA HIS A 1 4.41 17.84 8.96
C HIS A 1 3.44 16.83 8.38
N PHE A 2 3.73 15.57 8.50
CA PHE A 2 2.79 14.49 8.23
C PHE A 2 2.93 13.38 9.28
N LEU A 3 1.82 12.74 9.54
CA LEU A 3 1.70 11.64 10.48
C LEU A 3 1.88 10.34 9.71
N THR A 4 2.76 9.48 10.21
CA THR A 4 2.93 8.13 9.68
C THR A 4 2.71 7.10 10.76
N ALA A 5 2.30 5.90 10.39
CA ALA A 5 2.25 4.77 11.31
C ALA A 5 2.70 3.49 10.61
N GLU A 6 3.49 2.72 11.32
CA GLU A 6 3.94 1.39 10.92
C GLU A 6 3.96 0.48 12.14
N ASN A 7 3.35 -0.72 12.02
CA ASN A 7 3.35 -1.74 13.08
C ASN A 7 2.91 -1.24 14.47
N GLY A 8 2.01 -0.24 14.53
CA GLY A 8 1.53 0.34 15.80
C GLY A 8 2.44 1.44 16.38
N GLU A 9 3.53 1.77 15.71
CA GLU A 9 4.32 2.95 16.02
C GLU A 9 3.85 4.13 15.18
N VAL A 10 3.57 5.23 15.83
CA VAL A 10 3.13 6.48 15.20
C VAL A 10 4.24 7.49 15.26
N ALA A 11 4.55 8.13 14.14
CA ALA A 11 5.59 9.14 14.05
C ALA A 11 5.10 10.40 13.35
N ILE A 12 5.55 11.56 13.83
CA ILE A 12 5.40 12.83 13.13
C ILE A 12 6.70 13.09 12.38
N LEU A 13 6.58 13.32 11.07
CA LEU A 13 7.69 13.63 10.21
C LEU A 13 7.59 15.07 9.71
N GLU A 14 8.73 15.69 9.46
CA GLU A 14 8.80 16.99 8.81
C GLU A 14 9.02 16.84 7.31
N ALA A 15 8.06 17.32 6.51
CA ALA A 15 8.10 17.19 5.06
C ALA A 15 9.27 17.95 4.39
N ALA A 16 9.81 18.97 5.06
CA ALA A 16 10.95 19.77 4.57
C ALA A 16 12.30 19.20 4.96
N SER A 17 12.37 18.11 5.72
CA SER A 17 13.63 17.49 6.13
C SER A 17 14.34 16.86 4.94
N HIS A 18 15.66 17.01 4.87
CA HIS A 18 16.52 16.30 3.91
C HIS A 18 16.51 14.78 4.14
N ASN A 19 16.15 14.36 5.34
CA ASN A 19 15.98 12.96 5.70
C ASN A 19 14.58 12.76 6.31
N PRO A 20 13.55 12.48 5.47
CA PRO A 20 12.16 12.32 5.91
C PRO A 20 11.95 11.07 6.78
N GLU A 21 12.95 10.20 6.89
CA GLU A 21 12.91 9.00 7.73
C GLU A 21 13.22 9.29 9.20
N ILE A 22 13.76 10.49 9.50
CA ILE A 22 14.02 10.88 10.90
C ILE A 22 12.72 11.44 11.49
N PRO A 23 12.09 10.72 12.43
CA PRO A 23 10.88 11.22 13.06
C PRO A 23 11.18 12.36 14.03
N LEU A 24 10.37 13.42 14.00
CA LEU A 24 10.40 14.49 14.99
C LEU A 24 9.93 14.00 16.36
N LEU A 25 8.93 13.16 16.36
CA LEU A 25 8.35 12.57 17.56
C LEU A 25 7.83 11.18 17.22
N VAL A 26 8.18 10.21 18.05
CA VAL A 26 7.70 8.81 17.94
C VAL A 26 7.02 8.42 19.23
N TRP A 27 5.84 7.81 19.16
CA TRP A 27 5.16 7.22 20.31
C TRP A 27 4.45 5.92 19.90
N ARG A 28 4.21 5.11 20.89
CA ARG A 28 3.40 3.90 20.73
C ARG A 28 1.95 4.22 21.07
N GLU A 29 1.09 3.92 20.10
CA GLU A 29 -0.37 3.90 20.20
C GLU A 29 -1.20 5.17 20.23
N ASP A 30 -2.35 4.95 19.73
CA ASP A 30 -3.66 5.54 19.57
C ASP A 30 -4.16 6.24 20.84
N GLY A 31 -3.61 7.29 21.25
CA GLY A 31 -4.18 7.95 22.40
C GLY A 31 -4.94 9.23 22.02
N PRO A 32 -5.79 9.71 22.91
CA PRO A 32 -6.38 11.05 22.84
C PRO A 32 -5.31 12.14 22.68
N PHE A 33 -4.09 11.85 23.06
CA PHE A 33 -2.90 12.68 22.93
C PHE A 33 -2.59 13.09 21.48
N LEU A 34 -2.84 12.21 20.48
CA LEU A 34 -2.63 12.54 19.08
C LEU A 34 -3.52 13.70 18.61
N GLN A 35 -4.79 13.69 18.98
CA GLN A 35 -5.75 14.73 18.61
C GLN A 35 -5.49 16.05 19.33
N GLU A 36 -4.94 15.98 20.53
CA GLU A 36 -4.54 17.17 21.29
C GLU A 36 -3.30 17.83 20.67
N LEU A 37 -2.30 17.03 20.26
CA LEU A 37 -1.07 17.52 19.67
C LEU A 37 -1.26 17.98 18.22
N LEU A 38 -2.06 17.26 17.44
CA LEU A 38 -2.29 17.52 16.02
C LEU A 38 -3.81 17.47 15.71
N PRO A 39 -4.54 18.53 16.01
CA PRO A 39 -5.97 18.56 15.78
C PRO A 39 -6.31 18.34 14.32
N GLY A 40 -7.22 17.40 14.05
CA GLY A 40 -7.66 17.03 12.71
C GLY A 40 -6.80 15.99 11.99
N PHE A 41 -5.65 15.56 12.52
CA PHE A 41 -4.95 14.39 12.01
C PHE A 41 -5.62 13.11 12.50
N SER A 42 -5.80 12.16 11.61
CA SER A 42 -6.37 10.85 11.95
C SER A 42 -5.65 9.76 11.16
N LEU A 43 -5.52 8.61 11.76
CA LEU A 43 -5.06 7.42 11.05
C LEU A 43 -6.24 6.75 10.33
N PRO A 44 -5.97 5.96 9.27
CA PRO A 44 -7.00 5.22 8.58
C PRO A 44 -7.75 4.28 9.54
N PRO A 45 -9.05 4.05 9.31
CA PRO A 45 -9.83 3.14 10.15
C PRO A 45 -9.22 1.72 10.10
N LYS A 46 -9.24 1.02 11.25
CA LYS A 46 -8.76 -0.39 11.35
C LYS A 46 -9.69 -1.37 10.62
N ALA A 47 -10.92 -0.96 10.31
CA ALA A 47 -11.89 -1.78 9.60
C ALA A 47 -11.43 -2.12 8.16
N PRO A 48 -11.81 -3.29 7.64
CA PRO A 48 -11.61 -3.62 6.23
C PRO A 48 -12.30 -2.59 5.32
N VAL A 49 -11.64 -2.25 4.23
CA VAL A 49 -12.21 -1.37 3.21
C VAL A 49 -13.21 -2.17 2.36
N ASP A 50 -14.24 -1.49 1.87
CA ASP A 50 -15.15 -2.10 0.89
C ASP A 50 -14.36 -2.55 -0.35
N THR A 51 -14.41 -3.85 -0.62
CA THR A 51 -13.70 -4.49 -1.73
C THR A 51 -14.54 -4.56 -3.00
N ALA A 52 -15.80 -4.10 -2.97
CA ALA A 52 -16.70 -4.17 -4.13
C ALA A 52 -16.09 -3.45 -5.34
N GLY A 53 -15.99 -4.19 -6.46
CA GLY A 53 -15.41 -3.69 -7.71
C GLY A 53 -13.91 -3.42 -7.68
N ARG A 54 -13.15 -3.90 -6.70
CA ARG A 54 -11.69 -3.80 -6.72
C ARG A 54 -11.09 -4.69 -7.79
N SER A 55 -10.03 -4.20 -8.43
CA SER A 55 -9.28 -4.95 -9.44
C SER A 55 -8.42 -6.03 -8.77
N ILE A 56 -8.91 -7.27 -8.74
CA ILE A 56 -8.17 -8.43 -8.22
C ILE A 56 -6.78 -8.55 -8.88
N PRO A 57 -6.63 -8.44 -10.23
CA PRO A 57 -5.34 -8.54 -10.88
C PRO A 57 -4.30 -7.52 -10.37
N ALA A 58 -4.72 -6.32 -9.96
CA ALA A 58 -3.81 -5.30 -9.47
C ALA A 58 -3.05 -5.73 -8.19
N PHE A 59 -3.63 -6.62 -7.40
CA PHE A 59 -3.06 -7.11 -6.15
C PHE A 59 -2.35 -8.46 -6.32
N PHE A 60 -2.97 -9.38 -7.03
CA PHE A 60 -2.55 -10.77 -7.03
C PHE A 60 -1.66 -11.16 -8.22
N LEU A 61 -1.77 -10.47 -9.37
CA LEU A 61 -1.01 -10.82 -10.57
C LEU A 61 0.51 -10.74 -10.37
N PRO A 62 1.07 -9.72 -9.69
CA PRO A 62 2.52 -9.59 -9.55
C PRO A 62 3.20 -10.75 -8.82
N ALA A 63 2.51 -11.36 -7.86
CA ALA A 63 3.05 -12.53 -7.14
C ALA A 63 2.45 -13.86 -7.66
N GLY A 64 1.26 -13.83 -8.23
CA GLY A 64 0.54 -15.01 -8.71
C GLY A 64 1.17 -15.63 -9.95
N ILE A 65 1.57 -14.82 -10.93
CA ILE A 65 2.23 -15.32 -12.14
C ILE A 65 3.56 -16.01 -11.80
N PRO A 66 4.52 -15.39 -11.09
CA PRO A 66 5.77 -16.07 -10.76
C PRO A 66 5.56 -17.27 -9.83
N CYS A 67 4.58 -17.23 -8.93
CA CYS A 67 4.24 -18.40 -8.10
C CYS A 67 3.79 -19.59 -8.97
N GLY A 68 2.84 -19.37 -9.87
CA GLY A 68 2.34 -20.40 -10.79
C GLY A 68 3.44 -20.93 -11.70
N LEU A 69 4.30 -20.05 -12.22
CA LEU A 69 5.44 -20.45 -13.03
C LEU A 69 6.44 -21.32 -12.27
N CYS A 70 6.78 -20.94 -11.03
CA CYS A 70 7.67 -21.74 -10.19
C CYS A 70 7.08 -23.12 -9.88
N LEU A 71 5.79 -23.22 -9.61
CA LEU A 71 5.13 -24.50 -9.38
C LEU A 71 5.13 -25.38 -10.64
N LEU A 72 4.87 -24.79 -11.82
CA LEU A 72 4.95 -25.50 -13.09
C LEU A 72 6.37 -26.02 -13.36
N LEU A 73 7.39 -25.17 -13.18
CA LEU A 73 8.78 -25.54 -13.33
C LEU A 73 9.21 -26.62 -12.33
N THR A 74 8.68 -26.57 -11.09
CA THR A 74 8.89 -27.61 -10.08
C THR A 74 8.34 -28.96 -10.56
N ALA A 75 7.15 -28.97 -11.14
CA ALA A 75 6.56 -30.19 -11.66
C ALA A 75 7.39 -30.79 -12.81
N VAL A 76 7.90 -29.96 -13.70
CA VAL A 76 8.76 -30.39 -14.81
C VAL A 76 10.12 -30.84 -14.29
N SER A 77 10.76 -30.11 -13.39
CA SER A 77 12.10 -30.39 -12.86
C SER A 77 12.16 -31.70 -12.11
N ARG A 78 11.04 -32.16 -11.52
CA ARG A 78 10.95 -33.46 -10.85
C ARG A 78 11.34 -34.63 -11.77
N TYR A 79 11.08 -34.49 -13.07
CA TYR A 79 11.37 -35.54 -14.06
C TYR A 79 12.67 -35.31 -14.84
N THR A 80 13.09 -34.03 -15.01
CA THR A 80 14.24 -33.70 -15.83
C THR A 80 15.50 -33.39 -15.02
N LEU A 81 15.37 -32.62 -13.93
CA LEU A 81 16.46 -32.10 -13.10
C LEU A 81 16.06 -32.09 -11.63
N PRO A 82 16.03 -33.25 -10.94
CA PRO A 82 15.52 -33.35 -9.57
C PRO A 82 16.20 -32.40 -8.56
N ALA A 83 17.46 -32.05 -8.80
CA ALA A 83 18.22 -31.13 -7.95
C ALA A 83 17.60 -29.71 -7.87
N LEU A 84 16.86 -29.28 -8.90
CA LEU A 84 16.20 -27.97 -8.91
C LEU A 84 14.83 -27.95 -8.22
N THR A 85 14.27 -29.09 -7.89
CA THR A 85 12.92 -29.20 -7.32
C THR A 85 12.81 -28.44 -5.98
N VAL A 86 13.77 -28.65 -5.08
CA VAL A 86 13.77 -28.00 -3.75
C VAL A 86 13.94 -26.48 -3.86
N PRO A 87 14.95 -25.94 -4.57
CA PRO A 87 15.07 -24.49 -4.75
C PRO A 87 13.80 -23.84 -5.34
N LEU A 88 13.19 -24.45 -6.35
CA LEU A 88 11.98 -23.94 -6.97
C LEU A 88 10.78 -23.93 -6.01
N LEU A 89 10.65 -24.95 -5.16
CA LEU A 89 9.63 -24.98 -4.12
C LEU A 89 9.83 -23.87 -3.09
N VAL A 90 11.06 -23.59 -2.68
CA VAL A 90 11.37 -22.50 -1.76
C VAL A 90 10.96 -21.15 -2.37
N VAL A 91 11.30 -20.92 -3.64
CA VAL A 91 10.91 -19.70 -4.35
C VAL A 91 9.39 -19.61 -4.49
N ALA A 92 8.71 -20.70 -4.82
CA ALA A 92 7.25 -20.74 -4.86
C ALA A 92 6.60 -20.41 -3.51
N ALA A 93 7.17 -20.92 -2.41
CA ALA A 93 6.70 -20.62 -1.05
C ALA A 93 6.84 -19.12 -0.70
N VAL A 94 7.92 -18.47 -1.13
CA VAL A 94 8.10 -17.02 -0.96
C VAL A 94 7.00 -16.26 -1.71
N PHE A 95 6.72 -16.61 -2.97
CA PHE A 95 5.65 -15.97 -3.72
C PHE A 95 4.25 -16.27 -3.16
N ALA A 96 4.03 -17.45 -2.60
CA ALA A 96 2.79 -17.77 -1.89
C ALA A 96 2.62 -16.90 -0.63
N ALA A 97 3.69 -16.67 0.11
CA ALA A 97 3.66 -15.73 1.24
C ALA A 97 3.36 -14.30 0.79
N LEU A 98 3.94 -13.84 -0.32
CA LEU A 98 3.61 -12.53 -0.92
C LEU A 98 2.15 -12.44 -1.38
N LEU A 99 1.56 -13.53 -1.86
CA LEU A 99 0.12 -13.59 -2.18
C LEU A 99 -0.75 -13.44 -0.92
N ALA A 100 -0.35 -14.07 0.18
CA ALA A 100 -1.04 -13.87 1.46
C ALA A 100 -0.97 -12.40 1.92
N GLY A 101 0.21 -11.77 1.80
CA GLY A 101 0.36 -10.33 2.01
C GLY A 101 -0.56 -9.53 1.10
N ALA A 102 -0.58 -9.82 -0.21
CA ALA A 102 -1.46 -9.13 -1.16
C ALA A 102 -2.95 -9.22 -0.79
N ALA A 103 -3.39 -10.33 -0.17
CA ALA A 103 -4.76 -10.46 0.32
C ALA A 103 -5.07 -9.48 1.46
N VAL A 104 -4.10 -9.21 2.34
CA VAL A 104 -4.21 -8.19 3.39
C VAL A 104 -4.31 -6.80 2.75
N GLY A 105 -3.43 -6.47 1.80
CA GLY A 105 -3.49 -5.22 1.06
C GLY A 105 -4.82 -5.03 0.32
N TYR A 106 -5.32 -6.07 -0.35
CA TYR A 106 -6.60 -6.04 -1.03
C TYR A 106 -7.76 -5.61 -0.12
N ARG A 107 -7.73 -6.00 1.16
CA ARG A 107 -8.76 -5.68 2.15
C ARG A 107 -8.52 -4.37 2.89
N ARG A 108 -7.29 -3.89 2.96
CA ARG A 108 -6.91 -2.80 3.87
C ARG A 108 -6.37 -1.55 3.19
N GLU A 109 -5.80 -1.64 1.99
CA GLU A 109 -5.34 -0.45 1.26
C GLU A 109 -6.50 0.49 0.95
N GLY A 110 -6.28 1.77 1.08
CA GLY A 110 -7.32 2.76 0.78
C GLY A 110 -6.83 4.19 0.87
N ILE A 111 -7.73 5.05 0.47
CA ILE A 111 -7.60 6.50 0.48
C ILE A 111 -8.85 7.08 1.16
N TRP A 112 -8.65 8.03 2.05
CA TRP A 112 -9.71 8.75 2.74
C TRP A 112 -9.41 10.24 2.74
N LEU A 113 -10.38 11.04 2.39
CA LEU A 113 -10.31 12.50 2.46
C LEU A 113 -11.29 12.98 3.51
N GLN A 114 -10.78 13.58 4.58
CA GLN A 114 -11.58 14.12 5.68
C GLN A 114 -11.01 15.47 6.10
N ASN A 115 -11.87 16.49 6.19
CA ASN A 115 -11.52 17.83 6.70
C ASN A 115 -10.29 18.46 5.99
N GLY A 116 -10.15 18.29 4.67
CA GLY A 116 -9.01 18.80 3.91
C GLY A 116 -7.69 18.05 4.16
N ARG A 117 -7.75 16.91 4.83
CA ARG A 117 -6.60 16.03 5.06
C ARG A 117 -6.77 14.74 4.30
N LEU A 118 -5.68 14.28 3.70
CA LEU A 118 -5.58 13.03 2.98
C LEU A 118 -4.96 11.98 3.87
N THR A 119 -5.70 10.91 4.10
CA THR A 119 -5.24 9.75 4.84
C THR A 119 -5.11 8.58 3.89
N LEU A 120 -3.96 7.93 3.89
CA LEU A 120 -3.61 6.85 2.99
C LEU A 120 -3.16 5.64 3.78
N ARG A 121 -3.55 4.46 3.31
CA ARG A 121 -2.99 3.19 3.73
C ARG A 121 -2.54 2.42 2.51
N TRP A 122 -1.27 2.01 2.50
CA TRP A 122 -0.72 1.17 1.44
C TRP A 122 0.12 0.04 2.02
N GLN A 123 0.32 -0.99 1.23
CA GLN A 123 1.16 -2.12 1.58
C GLN A 123 2.49 -2.05 0.85
N HIS A 124 3.57 -2.28 1.60
CA HIS A 124 4.89 -2.53 1.05
C HIS A 124 5.45 -3.83 1.64
N GLY A 125 5.66 -4.84 0.79
CA GLY A 125 6.00 -6.19 1.26
C GLY A 125 4.90 -6.77 2.16
N PHE A 126 5.24 -7.04 3.41
CA PHE A 126 4.31 -7.57 4.42
C PHE A 126 3.77 -6.50 5.39
N HIS A 127 4.27 -5.27 5.29
CA HIS A 127 3.92 -4.17 6.19
C HIS A 127 2.84 -3.27 5.60
N LEU A 128 1.95 -2.82 6.46
CA LEU A 128 0.98 -1.78 6.15
C LEU A 128 1.53 -0.44 6.68
N HIS A 129 1.62 0.52 5.80
CA HIS A 129 2.04 1.88 6.10
C HIS A 129 0.84 2.81 6.00
N ASP A 130 0.69 3.65 6.99
CA ASP A 130 -0.34 4.68 7.07
C ASP A 130 0.32 6.06 7.03
N ILE A 131 -0.30 7.00 6.33
CA ILE A 131 0.13 8.40 6.31
C ILE A 131 -1.09 9.31 6.33
N CYS A 132 -1.00 10.42 7.07
CA CYS A 132 -1.98 11.49 7.05
C CYS A 132 -1.28 12.81 6.72
N VAL A 133 -1.73 13.49 5.67
CA VAL A 133 -1.13 14.72 5.15
C VAL A 133 -2.19 15.76 4.84
N LEU A 134 -1.77 17.02 4.76
CA LEU A 134 -2.63 18.11 4.29
C LEU A 134 -2.76 18.04 2.77
N CYS A 135 -3.98 18.22 2.24
CA CYS A 135 -4.20 18.45 0.80
C CYS A 135 -3.92 19.92 0.42
N PRO A 136 -3.54 20.22 -0.82
CA PRO A 136 -3.39 19.32 -1.97
C PRO A 136 -2.07 18.54 -1.97
N VAL A 137 -2.06 17.39 -2.66
CA VAL A 137 -0.86 16.57 -2.84
C VAL A 137 0.01 17.18 -3.94
N PRO A 138 1.33 17.39 -3.72
CA PRO A 138 2.19 18.11 -4.68
C PRO A 138 2.36 17.39 -6.02
N ALA A 139 2.37 16.08 -6.03
CA ALA A 139 2.49 15.30 -7.26
C ALA A 139 1.68 14.00 -7.17
N LEU A 140 0.83 13.80 -8.16
CA LEU A 140 -0.02 12.64 -8.32
C LEU A 140 0.23 12.01 -9.69
N THR A 141 0.55 10.72 -9.69
CA THR A 141 0.64 9.92 -10.92
C THR A 141 -0.41 8.84 -10.90
N ALA A 142 -1.31 8.85 -11.88
CA ALA A 142 -2.32 7.83 -12.05
C ALA A 142 -1.91 6.86 -13.17
N MET A 143 -1.91 5.57 -12.89
CA MET A 143 -1.66 4.52 -13.87
C MET A 143 -2.86 3.57 -13.92
N GLN A 144 -3.41 3.39 -15.13
CA GLN A 144 -4.56 2.53 -15.33
C GLN A 144 -4.18 1.37 -16.25
N SER A 145 -4.23 0.16 -15.70
CA SER A 145 -4.11 -1.06 -16.51
C SER A 145 -5.44 -1.37 -17.22
N PRO A 146 -5.43 -2.15 -18.32
CA PRO A 146 -6.68 -2.55 -18.99
C PRO A 146 -7.71 -3.19 -18.06
N TRP A 147 -7.26 -4.00 -17.12
CA TRP A 147 -8.11 -4.65 -16.11
C TRP A 147 -8.71 -3.66 -15.11
N ALA A 148 -7.94 -2.63 -14.74
CA ALA A 148 -8.42 -1.57 -13.85
C ALA A 148 -9.40 -0.65 -14.60
N ALA A 149 -9.17 -0.39 -15.88
CA ALA A 149 -10.06 0.40 -16.73
C ALA A 149 -11.46 -0.24 -16.84
N ALA A 150 -11.52 -1.56 -17.01
CA ALA A 150 -12.78 -2.29 -17.10
C ALA A 150 -13.67 -2.16 -15.85
N VAL A 151 -13.08 -1.87 -14.70
CA VAL A 151 -13.80 -1.67 -13.41
C VAL A 151 -13.75 -0.22 -12.91
N HIS A 152 -13.42 0.74 -13.79
CA HIS A 152 -13.31 2.18 -13.49
C HIS A 152 -12.40 2.48 -12.29
N ARG A 153 -11.27 1.78 -12.20
CA ARG A 153 -10.28 1.91 -11.14
C ARG A 153 -8.91 2.31 -11.70
N THR A 154 -8.09 2.91 -10.85
CA THR A 154 -6.72 3.29 -11.19
C THR A 154 -5.78 3.01 -10.03
N ASN A 155 -4.49 2.86 -10.32
CA ASN A 155 -3.45 2.83 -9.31
C ASN A 155 -2.85 4.23 -9.19
N LEU A 156 -2.76 4.73 -7.97
CA LEU A 156 -2.22 6.05 -7.68
C LEU A 156 -0.84 5.92 -7.07
N THR A 157 0.07 6.76 -7.53
CA THR A 157 1.35 7.00 -6.87
C THR A 157 1.40 8.46 -6.48
N LEU A 158 1.47 8.71 -5.18
CA LEU A 158 1.58 10.04 -4.61
C LEU A 158 3.03 10.26 -4.21
N THR A 159 3.57 11.39 -4.61
CA THR A 159 4.94 11.80 -4.25
C THR A 159 4.85 13.03 -3.37
N PHE A 160 5.38 12.92 -2.17
CA PHE A 160 5.42 14.00 -1.18
C PHE A 160 6.77 14.72 -1.18
N PRO A 161 6.84 15.97 -0.68
CA PRO A 161 8.11 16.62 -0.40
C PRO A 161 9.00 15.72 0.46
N GLY A 162 10.31 15.72 0.18
CA GLY A 162 11.25 14.78 0.83
C GLY A 162 11.39 13.43 0.09
N GLY A 163 10.69 13.23 -1.05
CA GLY A 163 10.86 12.05 -1.89
C GLY A 163 10.04 10.82 -1.46
N VAL A 164 9.23 10.94 -0.42
CA VAL A 164 8.35 9.87 0.04
C VAL A 164 7.33 9.55 -1.06
N LYS A 165 7.26 8.27 -1.46
CA LYS A 165 6.33 7.78 -2.47
C LYS A 165 5.38 6.76 -1.86
N CYS A 166 4.10 7.04 -1.99
CA CYS A 166 3.02 6.15 -1.55
C CYS A 166 2.26 5.63 -2.76
N ARG A 167 2.09 4.32 -2.85
CA ARG A 167 1.35 3.70 -3.95
C ARG A 167 0.11 3.01 -3.41
N VAL A 168 -1.05 3.51 -3.80
CA VAL A 168 -2.35 2.92 -3.46
C VAL A 168 -2.96 2.30 -4.71
N ARG A 169 -3.40 1.05 -4.59
CA ARG A 169 -3.93 0.28 -5.71
C ARG A 169 -5.44 0.32 -5.77
N SER A 170 -5.99 0.28 -6.98
CA SER A 170 -7.41 0.10 -7.24
C SER A 170 -8.31 1.16 -6.60
N VAL A 171 -7.94 2.43 -6.73
CA VAL A 171 -8.73 3.59 -6.30
C VAL A 171 -9.83 3.88 -7.34
N LYS A 172 -11.01 4.31 -6.91
CA LYS A 172 -12.11 4.70 -7.82
C LYS A 172 -11.74 5.95 -8.60
N CYS A 173 -11.95 5.93 -9.92
CA CYS A 173 -11.68 7.11 -10.76
C CYS A 173 -12.54 8.33 -10.36
N SER A 174 -13.70 8.11 -9.77
CA SER A 174 -14.57 9.19 -9.27
C SER A 174 -13.99 9.95 -8.07
N GLU A 175 -13.02 9.38 -7.37
CA GLU A 175 -12.36 10.01 -6.22
C GLU A 175 -11.18 10.89 -6.63
N LEU A 176 -10.68 10.77 -7.88
CA LEU A 176 -9.53 11.52 -8.39
C LEU A 176 -9.72 13.05 -8.38
N PRO A 177 -10.86 13.62 -8.78
CA PRO A 177 -11.03 15.08 -8.79
C PRO A 177 -10.84 15.70 -7.41
N PHE A 178 -11.23 14.99 -6.35
CA PHE A 178 -11.11 15.47 -4.96
C PHE A 178 -9.68 15.49 -4.42
N LEU A 179 -8.73 14.85 -5.13
CA LEU A 179 -7.32 14.81 -4.75
C LEU A 179 -6.49 15.90 -5.42
N LEU A 180 -7.04 16.57 -6.43
CA LEU A 180 -6.35 17.58 -7.26
C LEU A 180 -6.71 19.03 -6.90
N PHE A 181 -7.76 19.23 -6.09
CA PHE A 181 -8.28 20.56 -5.72
C PHE A 181 -8.32 20.80 -4.22
#